data_a0fdd34a2a93a1a73f662b0858789c2d
#
_entry.id   a0fdd34a2a93a1a73f662b0858789c2d
#
_cell.length_a   1.000
_cell.length_b   1.000
_cell.length_c   1.000
_cell.angle_alpha   90.00
_cell.angle_beta   90.00
_cell.angle_gamma   90.00
#
_symmetry.space_group_name_H-M   'P 1'
#
loop_
_entity.id
_entity.type
_entity.pdbx_description
1 polymer ?
#
loop_
_entity_poly.entity_id
_entity_poly.type
_entity_poly.pdbx_seq_one_letter_code
_entity_poly.pdbx_strand_id
1 'polypeptide(L)'
;MTQTVWSVGDSIPSFYYNQIMNNSNSPFYAEVVVSVTESDESGKMIDQLQSELDEGFPNLQIVAKAFAQGPPVESPIEFRLFGPETNTLRQLGEELRAIIAQQAGTLHSRASVSPGLAKVWFDADENALNEVGLRLSDVAQQFSSAYEGVKAGSILEDIVELPVKIKYANSERNELEDLRSFPIVLPSGEWSPASAFGQFIVEPDSTSITRQNGERVNIIQTYIASDIT
;
A
#
# COMPACT_ATOMS: atom_id res chain seq x y z
N MET A 1 0.55 0.00 30.36
CA MET A 1 1.26 -0.14 29.04
C MET A 1 2.73 -0.29 29.33
N THR A 2 3.34 -1.40 28.98
CA THR A 2 4.74 -1.70 29.32
C THR A 2 5.65 -1.74 28.11
N GLN A 3 5.14 -2.11 26.95
CA GLN A 3 5.95 -2.22 25.74
C GLN A 3 5.08 -2.10 24.49
N THR A 4 5.61 -1.44 23.45
CA THR A 4 5.00 -1.37 22.12
C THR A 4 6.01 -1.77 21.06
N VAL A 5 5.55 -2.52 20.05
CA VAL A 5 6.33 -2.89 18.86
C VAL A 5 5.56 -2.43 17.63
N TRP A 6 6.22 -1.69 16.75
CA TRP A 6 5.64 -1.11 15.54
C TRP A 6 6.24 -1.74 14.28
N SER A 7 5.39 -1.98 13.29
CA SER A 7 5.79 -2.27 11.92
C SER A 7 5.03 -1.36 10.96
N VAL A 8 5.73 -0.82 9.96
CA VAL A 8 5.15 0.04 8.92
C VAL A 8 5.56 -0.51 7.57
N GLY A 9 4.60 -0.73 6.70
CA GLY A 9 4.80 -1.32 5.38
C GLY A 9 4.78 -2.85 5.36
N ASP A 10 4.84 -3.50 6.51
CA ASP A 10 4.84 -4.96 6.66
C ASP A 10 4.08 -5.38 7.91
N SER A 11 3.60 -6.61 7.93
CA SER A 11 3.12 -7.25 9.16
C SER A 11 4.28 -7.47 10.14
N ILE A 12 3.99 -7.41 11.45
CA ILE A 12 4.95 -7.79 12.49
C ILE A 12 5.26 -9.30 12.32
N PRO A 13 6.53 -9.72 12.44
CA PRO A 13 6.89 -11.14 12.40
C PRO A 13 6.06 -11.96 13.39
N SER A 14 5.56 -13.11 12.96
CA SER A 14 4.70 -13.95 13.78
C SER A 14 5.44 -14.44 15.03
N PHE A 15 4.92 -14.08 16.20
CA PHE A 15 5.33 -14.56 17.51
C PHE A 15 4.20 -15.28 18.25
N TYR A 16 3.01 -15.29 17.66
CA TYR A 16 1.82 -15.93 18.21
C TYR A 16 1.13 -16.76 17.12
N TYR A 17 0.70 -17.98 17.44
CA TYR A 17 0.22 -18.97 16.46
C TYR A 17 -1.00 -18.51 15.65
N ASN A 18 -1.78 -17.58 16.20
CA ASN A 18 -3.01 -17.03 15.59
C ASN A 18 -2.78 -15.70 14.85
N GLN A 19 -1.54 -15.31 14.63
CA GLN A 19 -1.22 -14.10 13.91
C GLN A 19 -1.12 -14.37 12.42
N ILE A 20 -1.90 -13.64 11.63
CA ILE A 20 -1.92 -13.74 10.17
C ILE A 20 -1.01 -12.65 9.61
N MET A 21 0.00 -13.03 8.84
CA MET A 21 0.95 -12.13 8.18
C MET A 21 0.60 -12.03 6.68
N ASN A 22 -0.37 -11.16 6.33
CA ASN A 22 -0.87 -11.04 4.97
C ASN A 22 -0.39 -9.77 4.25
N ASN A 23 0.30 -8.87 4.97
CA ASN A 23 0.66 -7.56 4.43
C ASN A 23 2.18 -7.42 4.36
N SER A 24 2.78 -7.97 3.31
CA SER A 24 4.19 -7.73 2.98
C SER A 24 4.30 -6.70 1.87
N ASN A 25 5.28 -5.80 1.97
CA ASN A 25 5.50 -4.70 1.02
C ASN A 25 4.23 -3.86 0.77
N SER A 26 3.51 -3.55 1.85
CA SER A 26 2.23 -2.83 1.83
C SER A 26 2.39 -1.43 2.44
N PRO A 27 2.83 -0.42 1.67
CA PRO A 27 3.16 0.92 2.21
C PRO A 27 1.98 1.64 2.87
N PHE A 28 0.76 1.17 2.64
CA PHE A 28 -0.48 1.68 3.25
C PHE A 28 -0.88 0.93 4.53
N TYR A 29 -0.07 -0.02 4.99
CA TYR A 29 -0.33 -0.84 6.17
C TYR A 29 0.65 -0.54 7.29
N ALA A 30 0.13 -0.49 8.51
CA ALA A 30 0.94 -0.48 9.72
C ALA A 30 0.27 -1.34 10.79
N GLU A 31 1.08 -1.92 11.64
CA GLU A 31 0.63 -2.75 12.75
C GLU A 31 1.40 -2.37 14.02
N VAL A 32 0.71 -2.39 15.16
CA VAL A 32 1.33 -2.19 16.47
C VAL A 32 0.86 -3.27 17.42
N VAL A 33 1.80 -3.85 18.14
CA VAL A 33 1.52 -4.75 19.27
C VAL A 33 1.78 -4.00 20.55
N VAL A 34 0.80 -4.02 21.44
CA VAL A 34 0.83 -3.35 22.75
C VAL A 34 0.75 -4.40 23.83
N SER A 35 1.75 -4.44 24.71
CA SER A 35 1.71 -5.26 25.91
C SER A 35 1.03 -4.50 27.04
N VAL A 36 0.09 -5.15 27.72
CA VAL A 36 -0.62 -4.60 28.89
C VAL A 36 -0.26 -5.40 30.14
N THR A 37 -0.30 -4.76 31.31
CA THR A 37 0.06 -5.39 32.58
C THR A 37 -1.09 -6.20 33.18
N GLU A 38 -2.33 -5.84 32.89
CA GLU A 38 -3.54 -6.47 33.45
C GLU A 38 -4.42 -6.93 32.30
N SER A 39 -4.67 -8.23 32.23
CA SER A 39 -5.47 -8.85 31.14
C SER A 39 -6.97 -8.71 31.35
N ASP A 40 -7.43 -8.62 32.60
CA ASP A 40 -8.85 -8.69 32.95
C ASP A 40 -9.63 -7.43 32.53
N GLU A 41 -8.93 -6.31 32.32
CA GLU A 41 -9.52 -5.05 31.82
C GLU A 41 -9.27 -4.80 30.32
N SER A 42 -8.64 -5.74 29.64
CA SER A 42 -8.25 -5.55 28.22
C SER A 42 -9.43 -5.23 27.30
N GLY A 43 -10.61 -5.81 27.52
CA GLY A 43 -11.80 -5.52 26.73
C GLY A 43 -12.22 -4.05 26.78
N LYS A 44 -12.37 -3.51 28.00
CA LYS A 44 -12.73 -2.09 28.18
C LYS A 44 -11.67 -1.14 27.62
N MET A 45 -10.40 -1.51 27.76
CA MET A 45 -9.30 -0.73 27.18
C MET A 45 -9.34 -0.73 25.66
N ILE A 46 -9.68 -1.86 25.03
CA ILE A 46 -9.83 -1.97 23.57
C ILE A 46 -10.97 -1.08 23.09
N ASP A 47 -12.14 -1.13 23.74
CA ASP A 47 -13.30 -0.33 23.37
C ASP A 47 -13.01 1.18 23.49
N GLN A 48 -12.38 1.59 24.60
CA GLN A 48 -11.96 2.98 24.79
C GLN A 48 -10.93 3.40 23.73
N LEU A 49 -9.90 2.58 23.48
CA LEU A 49 -8.87 2.85 22.51
C LEU A 49 -9.46 2.93 21.10
N GLN A 50 -10.40 2.04 20.74
CA GLN A 50 -11.08 2.09 19.46
C GLN A 50 -11.81 3.42 19.26
N SER A 51 -12.58 3.86 20.28
CA SER A 51 -13.29 5.15 20.22
C SER A 51 -12.34 6.34 20.05
N GLU A 52 -11.25 6.38 20.80
CA GLU A 52 -10.23 7.45 20.72
C GLU A 52 -9.53 7.46 19.35
N LEU A 53 -9.27 6.28 18.77
CA LEU A 53 -8.65 6.15 17.45
C LEU A 53 -9.60 6.60 16.33
N ASP A 54 -10.88 6.24 16.40
CA ASP A 54 -11.90 6.63 15.42
C ASP A 54 -12.13 8.15 15.42
N GLU A 55 -12.14 8.77 16.59
CA GLU A 55 -12.26 10.22 16.73
C GLU A 55 -10.98 10.96 16.28
N GLY A 56 -9.81 10.43 16.66
CA GLY A 56 -8.52 11.06 16.39
C GLY A 56 -8.05 10.92 14.95
N PHE A 57 -8.44 9.85 14.27
CA PHE A 57 -7.95 9.49 12.93
C PHE A 57 -9.08 9.07 11.97
N PRO A 58 -10.04 9.96 11.66
CA PRO A 58 -11.22 9.61 10.86
C PRO A 58 -10.92 9.17 9.41
N ASN A 59 -9.72 9.45 8.92
CA ASN A 59 -9.28 9.06 7.57
C ASN A 59 -8.52 7.71 7.53
N LEU A 60 -8.32 7.08 8.68
CA LEU A 60 -7.64 5.79 8.78
C LEU A 60 -8.62 4.70 9.25
N GLN A 61 -8.40 3.49 8.76
CA GLN A 61 -9.09 2.32 9.27
C GLN A 61 -8.19 1.64 10.30
N ILE A 62 -8.42 1.91 11.56
CA ILE A 62 -7.65 1.33 12.67
C ILE A 62 -8.55 0.39 13.45
N VAL A 63 -8.09 -0.85 13.66
CA VAL A 63 -8.82 -1.87 14.40
C VAL A 63 -8.00 -2.28 15.62
N ALA A 64 -8.48 -1.96 16.80
CA ALA A 64 -7.93 -2.44 18.07
C ALA A 64 -8.56 -3.79 18.41
N LYS A 65 -7.74 -4.82 18.63
CA LYS A 65 -8.21 -6.18 18.96
C LYS A 65 -7.26 -6.90 19.89
N ALA A 66 -7.78 -7.80 20.70
CA ALA A 66 -6.98 -8.74 21.48
C ALA A 66 -6.51 -9.92 20.60
N PHE A 67 -5.42 -10.57 21.00
CA PHE A 67 -5.09 -11.88 20.48
C PHE A 67 -6.14 -12.88 20.98
N ALA A 68 -6.80 -13.55 20.05
CA ALA A 68 -7.82 -14.55 20.33
C ALA A 68 -7.23 -15.97 20.38
N GLN A 69 -7.95 -16.89 21.01
CA GLN A 69 -7.67 -18.32 20.90
C GLN A 69 -8.56 -18.94 19.79
N GLY A 70 -8.05 -19.96 19.13
CA GLY A 70 -8.75 -20.65 18.06
C GLY A 70 -8.08 -20.49 16.69
N PRO A 71 -8.73 -20.96 15.61
CA PRO A 71 -8.19 -20.77 14.25
C PRO A 71 -8.05 -19.28 13.93
N PRO A 72 -7.00 -18.87 13.23
CA PRO A 72 -6.85 -17.49 12.82
C PRO A 72 -7.98 -17.08 11.88
N VAL A 73 -8.69 -16.02 12.22
CA VAL A 73 -9.77 -15.44 11.43
C VAL A 73 -9.42 -13.98 11.17
N GLU A 74 -9.40 -13.58 9.91
CA GLU A 74 -9.07 -12.20 9.55
C GLU A 74 -10.14 -11.22 10.01
N SER A 75 -11.41 -11.58 9.79
CA SER A 75 -12.57 -10.80 10.24
C SER A 75 -13.73 -11.72 10.63
N PRO A 76 -14.59 -11.30 11.57
CA PRO A 76 -15.75 -12.10 11.99
C PRO A 76 -16.80 -12.26 10.89
N ILE A 77 -16.91 -11.28 9.98
CA ILE A 77 -17.88 -11.31 8.87
C ILE A 77 -17.13 -11.12 7.55
N GLU A 78 -17.40 -11.99 6.59
CA GLU A 78 -16.81 -11.95 5.27
C GLU A 78 -17.85 -12.16 4.18
N PHE A 79 -17.92 -11.23 3.23
CA PHE A 79 -18.71 -11.36 2.01
C PHE A 79 -17.79 -11.56 0.81
N ARG A 80 -18.17 -12.42 -0.12
CA ARG A 80 -17.41 -12.69 -1.34
C ARG A 80 -18.25 -12.36 -2.55
N LEU A 81 -17.81 -11.38 -3.34
CA LEU A 81 -18.41 -10.99 -4.60
C LEU A 81 -17.61 -11.59 -5.75
N PHE A 82 -18.25 -12.41 -6.57
CA PHE A 82 -17.62 -13.04 -7.73
C PHE A 82 -18.06 -12.36 -9.02
N GLY A 83 -17.15 -12.23 -9.98
CA GLY A 83 -17.49 -11.67 -11.28
C GLY A 83 -16.27 -11.53 -12.22
N PRO A 84 -16.51 -11.39 -13.53
CA PRO A 84 -15.46 -11.33 -14.51
C PRO A 84 -14.74 -9.97 -14.56
N GLU A 85 -15.44 -8.88 -14.19
CA GLU A 85 -14.95 -7.51 -14.36
C GLU A 85 -14.52 -6.89 -13.03
N THR A 86 -13.24 -6.52 -12.93
CA THR A 86 -12.63 -5.97 -11.71
C THR A 86 -13.26 -4.63 -11.30
N ASN A 87 -13.58 -3.77 -12.27
CA ASN A 87 -14.20 -2.47 -11.99
C ASN A 87 -15.60 -2.62 -11.39
N THR A 88 -16.40 -3.56 -11.93
CA THR A 88 -17.73 -3.89 -11.40
C THR A 88 -17.62 -4.47 -9.99
N LEU A 89 -16.68 -5.39 -9.77
CA LEU A 89 -16.44 -5.96 -8.44
C LEU A 89 -16.03 -4.90 -7.42
N ARG A 90 -15.21 -3.91 -7.84
CA ARG A 90 -14.81 -2.79 -6.98
C ARG A 90 -16.01 -1.93 -6.64
N GLN A 91 -16.80 -1.52 -7.63
CA GLN A 91 -17.99 -0.69 -7.40
C GLN A 91 -18.99 -1.37 -6.46
N LEU A 92 -19.35 -2.63 -6.72
CA LEU A 92 -20.26 -3.39 -5.87
C LEU A 92 -19.69 -3.60 -4.46
N GLY A 93 -18.36 -3.75 -4.34
CA GLY A 93 -17.68 -3.83 -3.05
C GLY A 93 -17.82 -2.54 -2.24
N GLU A 94 -17.68 -1.38 -2.85
CA GLU A 94 -17.86 -0.09 -2.19
C GLU A 94 -19.33 0.17 -1.83
N GLU A 95 -20.27 -0.20 -2.69
CA GLU A 95 -21.72 -0.14 -2.39
C GLU A 95 -22.08 -1.02 -1.18
N LEU A 96 -21.55 -2.24 -1.14
CA LEU A 96 -21.77 -3.14 -0.01
C LEU A 96 -21.14 -2.60 1.28
N ARG A 97 -19.93 -2.05 1.22
CA ARG A 97 -19.29 -1.40 2.36
C ARG A 97 -20.12 -0.23 2.90
N ALA A 98 -20.69 0.60 2.01
CA ALA A 98 -21.56 1.69 2.40
C ALA A 98 -22.84 1.21 3.11
N ILE A 99 -23.40 0.08 2.69
CA ILE A 99 -24.56 -0.54 3.35
C ILE A 99 -24.16 -1.08 4.73
N ILE A 100 -23.01 -1.76 4.82
CA ILE A 100 -22.51 -2.34 6.06
C ILE A 100 -22.23 -1.23 7.09
N ALA A 101 -21.61 -0.13 6.67
CA ALA A 101 -21.29 0.99 7.55
C ALA A 101 -22.52 1.66 8.22
N GLN A 102 -23.72 1.43 7.69
CA GLN A 102 -24.97 1.92 8.27
C GLN A 102 -25.55 0.98 9.33
N GLN A 103 -24.98 -0.21 9.49
CA GLN A 103 -25.47 -1.18 10.47
C GLN A 103 -24.87 -0.89 11.84
N ALA A 104 -25.72 -0.86 12.86
CA ALA A 104 -25.25 -0.70 14.23
C ALA A 104 -24.34 -1.86 14.62
N GLY A 105 -23.24 -1.54 15.29
CA GLY A 105 -22.26 -2.52 15.77
C GLY A 105 -21.20 -2.94 14.77
N THR A 106 -21.19 -2.40 13.56
CA THR A 106 -20.06 -2.54 12.66
C THR A 106 -19.01 -1.45 12.95
N LEU A 107 -17.74 -1.83 13.04
CA LEU A 107 -16.64 -0.89 13.21
C LEU A 107 -16.13 -0.44 11.85
N HIS A 108 -15.37 -1.29 11.19
CA HIS A 108 -14.77 -1.02 9.89
C HIS A 108 -15.06 -2.14 8.92
N SER A 109 -15.16 -1.80 7.64
CA SER A 109 -15.20 -2.77 6.56
C SER A 109 -14.11 -2.48 5.54
N ARG A 110 -13.45 -3.54 5.04
CA ARG A 110 -12.38 -3.48 4.06
C ARG A 110 -12.74 -4.35 2.85
N ALA A 111 -12.50 -3.84 1.65
CA ALA A 111 -12.61 -4.61 0.42
C ALA A 111 -11.21 -5.00 -0.10
N SER A 112 -11.03 -6.23 -0.55
CA SER A 112 -9.77 -6.69 -1.13
C SER A 112 -9.48 -6.06 -2.50
N VAL A 113 -10.53 -5.71 -3.26
CA VAL A 113 -10.44 -4.94 -4.49
C VAL A 113 -10.85 -3.51 -4.19
N SER A 114 -9.90 -2.70 -3.80
CA SER A 114 -10.06 -1.27 -3.53
C SER A 114 -9.20 -0.44 -4.49
N PRO A 115 -9.41 0.87 -4.62
CA PRO A 115 -8.43 1.72 -5.28
C PRO A 115 -7.08 1.57 -4.59
N GLY A 116 -6.04 1.25 -5.37
CA GLY A 116 -4.67 1.18 -4.88
C GLY A 116 -4.09 2.56 -4.60
N LEU A 117 -2.83 2.59 -4.23
CA LEU A 117 -2.06 3.83 -4.12
C LEU A 117 -2.01 4.53 -5.47
N ALA A 118 -1.96 5.85 -5.45
CA ALA A 118 -1.75 6.63 -6.65
C ALA A 118 -0.41 6.25 -7.29
N LYS A 119 -0.43 5.90 -8.56
CA LYS A 119 0.73 5.58 -9.37
C LYS A 119 0.87 6.60 -10.48
N VAL A 120 2.08 7.03 -10.70
CA VAL A 120 2.41 7.95 -11.79
C VAL A 120 2.84 7.13 -13.01
N TRP A 121 2.15 7.33 -14.11
CA TRP A 121 2.49 6.76 -15.40
C TRP A 121 3.07 7.84 -16.30
N PHE A 122 4.07 7.47 -17.10
CA PHE A 122 4.57 8.31 -18.16
C PHE A 122 3.94 7.83 -19.48
N ASP A 123 3.00 8.62 -20.00
CA ASP A 123 2.38 8.40 -21.31
C ASP A 123 3.26 9.09 -22.36
N ALA A 124 4.09 8.29 -23.01
CA ALA A 124 5.11 8.77 -23.92
C ALA A 124 4.55 9.04 -25.32
N ASP A 125 4.96 10.16 -25.93
CA ASP A 125 4.80 10.39 -27.36
C ASP A 125 5.94 9.68 -28.11
N GLU A 126 5.66 8.49 -28.62
CA GLU A 126 6.63 7.70 -29.35
C GLU A 126 7.13 8.40 -30.64
N ASN A 127 6.32 9.27 -31.25
CA ASN A 127 6.76 10.03 -32.44
C ASN A 127 7.82 11.05 -32.03
N ALA A 128 7.56 11.81 -30.97
CA ALA A 128 8.52 12.78 -30.46
C ALA A 128 9.84 12.12 -30.02
N LEU A 129 9.78 10.94 -29.41
CA LEU A 129 10.97 10.16 -29.05
C LEU A 129 11.75 9.70 -30.28
N ASN A 130 11.06 9.18 -31.27
CA ASN A 130 11.67 8.69 -32.52
C ASN A 130 12.34 9.81 -33.31
N GLU A 131 11.80 11.02 -33.31
CA GLU A 131 12.37 12.19 -34.00
C GLU A 131 13.77 12.55 -33.46
N VAL A 132 14.02 12.33 -32.17
CA VAL A 132 15.30 12.59 -31.51
C VAL A 132 16.17 11.33 -31.35
N GLY A 133 15.72 10.19 -31.90
CA GLY A 133 16.45 8.91 -31.85
C GLY A 133 16.44 8.22 -30.48
N LEU A 134 15.48 8.54 -29.62
CA LEU A 134 15.27 7.87 -28.34
C LEU A 134 14.26 6.74 -28.45
N ARG A 135 14.42 5.72 -27.64
CA ARG A 135 13.44 4.66 -27.40
C ARG A 135 12.79 4.85 -26.03
N LEU A 136 11.59 4.35 -25.87
CA LEU A 136 10.91 4.36 -24.58
C LEU A 136 11.73 3.65 -23.49
N SER A 137 12.44 2.57 -23.85
CA SER A 137 13.38 1.88 -22.93
C SER A 137 14.48 2.76 -22.41
N ASP A 138 15.01 3.68 -23.23
CA ASP A 138 16.11 4.56 -22.87
C ASP A 138 15.64 5.61 -21.86
N VAL A 139 14.41 6.13 -22.07
CA VAL A 139 13.74 7.03 -21.17
C VAL A 139 13.44 6.34 -19.83
N ALA A 140 12.87 5.13 -19.88
CA ALA A 140 12.59 4.33 -18.67
C ALA A 140 13.85 4.05 -17.87
N GLN A 141 14.98 3.75 -18.54
CA GLN A 141 16.26 3.53 -17.86
C GLN A 141 16.79 4.79 -17.20
N GLN A 142 16.62 5.97 -17.82
CA GLN A 142 17.04 7.24 -17.23
C GLN A 142 16.22 7.56 -15.98
N PHE A 143 14.88 7.36 -16.01
CA PHE A 143 14.06 7.51 -14.83
C PHE A 143 14.42 6.51 -13.73
N SER A 144 14.54 5.23 -14.05
CA SER A 144 14.94 4.22 -13.06
C SER A 144 16.29 4.55 -12.42
N SER A 145 17.26 4.96 -13.24
CA SER A 145 18.60 5.34 -12.73
C SER A 145 18.55 6.53 -11.78
N ALA A 146 17.70 7.53 -12.07
CA ALA A 146 17.57 8.72 -11.26
C ALA A 146 16.78 8.48 -9.95
N TYR A 147 15.66 7.80 -10.05
CA TYR A 147 14.69 7.64 -8.95
C TYR A 147 14.99 6.41 -8.09
N GLU A 148 15.29 5.26 -8.68
CA GLU A 148 15.66 4.04 -7.95
C GLU A 148 17.16 4.01 -7.63
N GLY A 149 17.96 4.61 -8.51
CA GLY A 149 19.41 4.68 -8.39
C GLY A 149 20.12 3.52 -9.06
N VAL A 150 21.40 3.78 -9.37
CA VAL A 150 22.32 2.82 -10.00
C VAL A 150 23.29 2.29 -8.97
N LYS A 151 23.51 0.97 -8.96
CA LYS A 151 24.59 0.37 -8.16
C LYS A 151 25.94 0.75 -8.76
N ALA A 152 26.68 1.59 -8.06
CA ALA A 152 28.01 2.08 -8.50
C ALA A 152 29.16 1.18 -8.05
N GLY A 153 28.91 0.27 -7.13
CA GLY A 153 29.91 -0.63 -6.57
C GLY A 153 29.50 -1.11 -5.19
N SER A 154 30.47 -1.57 -4.42
CA SER A 154 30.31 -1.95 -3.03
C SER A 154 31.52 -1.60 -2.20
N ILE A 155 31.32 -1.42 -0.92
CA ILE A 155 32.37 -1.19 0.09
C ILE A 155 32.35 -2.37 1.05
N LEU A 156 33.50 -2.94 1.33
CA LEU A 156 33.61 -3.99 2.35
C LEU A 156 33.81 -3.30 3.72
N GLU A 157 32.86 -3.51 4.61
CA GLU A 157 32.93 -3.07 6.01
C GLU A 157 33.04 -4.33 6.89
N ASP A 158 34.21 -4.55 7.41
CA ASP A 158 34.62 -5.80 8.07
C ASP A 158 34.39 -7.03 7.16
N ILE A 159 33.32 -7.81 7.42
CA ILE A 159 32.94 -9.00 6.66
C ILE A 159 31.64 -8.80 5.85
N VAL A 160 31.07 -7.60 5.88
CA VAL A 160 29.79 -7.29 5.21
C VAL A 160 30.06 -6.41 3.99
N GLU A 161 29.59 -6.84 2.84
CA GLU A 161 29.63 -6.07 1.61
C GLU A 161 28.43 -5.11 1.54
N LEU A 162 28.68 -3.81 1.61
CA LEU A 162 27.68 -2.76 1.53
C LEU A 162 27.59 -2.22 0.09
N PRO A 163 26.41 -2.30 -0.56
CA PRO A 163 26.25 -1.76 -1.91
C PRO A 163 26.22 -0.22 -1.89
N VAL A 164 27.01 0.40 -2.78
CA VAL A 164 26.97 1.84 -3.03
C VAL A 164 25.96 2.12 -4.14
N LYS A 165 24.97 2.96 -3.84
CA LYS A 165 23.90 3.35 -4.75
C LYS A 165 23.95 4.86 -5.02
N ILE A 166 23.97 5.25 -6.30
CA ILE A 166 23.91 6.66 -6.72
C ILE A 166 22.50 6.93 -7.24
N LYS A 167 21.85 7.98 -6.72
CA LYS A 167 20.52 8.43 -7.15
C LYS A 167 20.39 9.94 -6.98
N TYR A 168 19.37 10.54 -7.60
CA TYR A 168 19.06 11.95 -7.36
C TYR A 168 18.69 12.22 -5.89
N ALA A 169 19.01 13.42 -5.42
CA ALA A 169 18.67 13.84 -4.06
C ALA A 169 17.13 13.86 -3.84
N ASN A 170 16.69 13.64 -2.62
CA ASN A 170 15.26 13.63 -2.31
C ASN A 170 14.57 14.98 -2.61
N SER A 171 15.31 16.09 -2.46
CA SER A 171 14.81 17.43 -2.77
C SER A 171 14.48 17.67 -4.25
N GLU A 172 14.99 16.82 -5.13
CA GLU A 172 14.84 16.94 -6.60
C GLU A 172 13.91 15.85 -7.19
N ARG A 173 13.10 15.21 -6.35
CA ARG A 173 12.21 14.12 -6.76
C ARG A 173 10.98 13.94 -5.87
N ASN A 174 10.56 15.00 -5.18
CA ASN A 174 9.46 14.94 -4.22
C ASN A 174 8.12 15.36 -4.83
N GLU A 175 8.15 16.10 -5.92
CA GLU A 175 6.96 16.68 -6.54
C GLU A 175 6.74 16.14 -7.95
N LEU A 176 5.49 16.19 -8.43
CA LEU A 176 5.15 15.79 -9.80
C LEU A 176 5.83 16.69 -10.83
N GLU A 177 6.09 17.95 -10.48
CA GLU A 177 6.80 18.89 -11.34
C GLU A 177 8.26 18.52 -11.55
N ASP A 178 8.89 17.89 -10.56
CA ASP A 178 10.25 17.36 -10.70
C ASP A 178 10.31 16.28 -11.79
N LEU A 179 9.26 15.46 -11.92
CA LEU A 179 9.16 14.48 -13.00
C LEU A 179 9.00 15.15 -14.37
N ARG A 180 8.19 16.21 -14.48
CA ARG A 180 7.96 16.93 -15.74
C ARG A 180 9.20 17.65 -16.24
N SER A 181 9.94 18.25 -15.31
CA SER A 181 11.18 18.96 -15.60
C SER A 181 12.42 18.07 -15.67
N PHE A 182 12.27 16.77 -15.39
CA PHE A 182 13.39 15.81 -15.38
C PHE A 182 14.14 15.85 -16.72
N PRO A 183 15.49 16.05 -16.70
CA PRO A 183 16.27 16.16 -17.92
C PRO A 183 16.50 14.77 -18.55
N ILE A 184 15.89 14.56 -19.72
CA ILE A 184 16.16 13.40 -20.57
C ILE A 184 17.34 13.72 -21.47
N VAL A 185 18.39 12.91 -21.38
CA VAL A 185 19.60 13.03 -22.20
C VAL A 185 19.35 12.38 -23.57
N LEU A 186 19.58 13.15 -24.63
CA LEU A 186 19.43 12.74 -26.03
C LEU A 186 20.70 12.02 -26.52
N PRO A 187 20.61 11.22 -27.59
CA PRO A 187 21.78 10.62 -28.24
C PRO A 187 22.81 11.63 -28.75
N SER A 188 22.39 12.88 -29.00
CA SER A 188 23.27 13.99 -29.37
C SER A 188 24.16 14.48 -28.20
N GLY A 189 23.84 14.11 -26.96
CA GLY A 189 24.45 14.63 -25.73
C GLY A 189 23.78 15.89 -25.18
N GLU A 190 22.78 16.43 -25.86
CA GLU A 190 21.90 17.48 -25.35
C GLU A 190 20.87 16.90 -24.39
N TRP A 191 20.11 17.75 -23.72
CA TRP A 191 19.02 17.32 -22.85
C TRP A 191 17.74 18.10 -23.13
N SER A 192 16.61 17.49 -22.84
CA SER A 192 15.29 18.10 -22.93
C SER A 192 14.42 17.64 -21.77
N PRO A 193 13.48 18.48 -21.27
CA PRO A 193 12.62 18.06 -20.17
C PRO A 193 11.71 16.88 -20.59
N ALA A 194 11.43 16.00 -19.66
CA ALA A 194 10.59 14.83 -19.91
C ALA A 194 9.20 15.19 -20.47
N SER A 195 8.67 16.36 -20.09
CA SER A 195 7.41 16.90 -20.62
C SER A 195 7.42 17.18 -22.13
N ALA A 196 8.60 17.26 -22.76
CA ALA A 196 8.70 17.37 -24.21
C ALA A 196 8.38 16.05 -24.95
N PHE A 197 8.43 14.93 -24.24
CA PHE A 197 8.30 13.58 -24.81
C PHE A 197 7.07 12.83 -24.32
N GLY A 198 6.20 13.47 -23.53
CA GLY A 198 5.00 12.83 -23.01
C GLY A 198 4.42 13.57 -21.83
N GLN A 199 3.44 12.94 -21.22
CA GLN A 199 2.76 13.49 -20.06
C GLN A 199 2.73 12.50 -18.90
N PHE A 200 2.70 13.03 -17.67
CA PHE A 200 2.56 12.21 -16.48
C PHE A 200 1.08 12.16 -16.08
N ILE A 201 0.56 10.94 -15.99
CA ILE A 201 -0.82 10.64 -15.59
C ILE A 201 -0.77 10.01 -14.21
N VAL A 202 -1.60 10.52 -13.31
CA VAL A 202 -1.75 9.95 -11.96
C VAL A 202 -3.03 9.14 -11.93
N GLU A 203 -2.90 7.84 -11.77
CA GLU A 203 -4.03 6.92 -11.68
C GLU A 203 -3.88 6.03 -10.43
N PRO A 204 -4.99 5.60 -9.83
CA PRO A 204 -4.90 4.58 -8.78
C PRO A 204 -4.37 3.27 -9.37
N ASP A 205 -3.32 2.73 -8.76
CA ASP A 205 -2.81 1.40 -9.13
C ASP A 205 -3.88 0.34 -8.87
N SER A 206 -3.85 -0.75 -9.61
CA SER A 206 -4.70 -1.90 -9.32
C SER A 206 -4.14 -2.66 -8.13
N THR A 207 -4.96 -2.85 -7.12
CA THR A 207 -4.65 -3.77 -6.02
C THR A 207 -4.55 -5.21 -6.52
N SER A 208 -4.05 -6.08 -5.68
CA SER A 208 -3.98 -7.51 -5.95
C SER A 208 -5.34 -8.07 -6.39
N ILE A 209 -5.37 -8.83 -7.48
CA ILE A 209 -6.56 -9.51 -7.96
C ILE A 209 -6.57 -10.94 -7.44
N THR A 210 -7.41 -11.19 -6.46
CA THR A 210 -7.60 -12.53 -5.89
C THR A 210 -8.55 -13.35 -6.76
N ARG A 211 -8.25 -14.63 -6.92
CA ARG A 211 -9.14 -15.60 -7.57
C ARG A 211 -9.42 -16.76 -6.65
N GLN A 212 -10.67 -17.19 -6.65
CA GLN A 212 -11.11 -18.40 -5.98
C GLN A 212 -11.79 -19.31 -7.01
N ASN A 213 -11.35 -20.54 -7.11
CA ASN A 213 -11.81 -21.50 -8.13
C ASN A 213 -11.74 -20.97 -9.58
N GLY A 214 -10.73 -20.13 -9.88
CA GLY A 214 -10.55 -19.54 -11.20
C GLY A 214 -11.33 -18.23 -11.44
N GLU A 215 -12.34 -17.91 -10.66
CA GLU A 215 -13.11 -16.68 -10.75
C GLU A 215 -12.49 -15.56 -9.92
N ARG A 216 -12.56 -14.33 -10.41
CA ARG A 216 -12.14 -13.16 -9.63
C ARG A 216 -13.11 -12.93 -8.48
N VAL A 217 -12.57 -12.60 -7.33
CA VAL A 217 -13.34 -12.35 -6.11
C VAL A 217 -12.93 -11.04 -5.47
N ASN A 218 -13.91 -10.26 -5.04
CA ASN A 218 -13.72 -9.16 -4.10
C ASN A 218 -14.22 -9.62 -2.74
N ILE A 219 -13.34 -9.63 -1.76
CA ILE A 219 -13.63 -10.07 -0.39
C ILE A 219 -13.85 -8.82 0.46
N ILE A 220 -15.04 -8.69 1.01
CA ILE A 220 -15.41 -7.62 1.93
C ILE A 220 -15.36 -8.17 3.33
N GLN A 221 -14.40 -7.73 4.11
CA GLN A 221 -14.18 -8.09 5.51
C GLN A 221 -14.77 -7.01 6.40
N THR A 222 -15.50 -7.41 7.42
CA THR A 222 -16.16 -6.49 8.34
C THR A 222 -15.85 -6.86 9.78
N TYR A 223 -15.45 -5.85 10.55
CA TYR A 223 -15.21 -5.96 11.98
C TYR A 223 -16.44 -5.48 12.74
N ILE A 224 -16.69 -6.11 13.87
CA ILE A 224 -17.82 -5.80 14.75
C ILE A 224 -17.31 -5.35 16.11
N ALA A 225 -18.11 -4.56 16.81
CA ALA A 225 -17.82 -4.13 18.16
C ALA A 225 -17.78 -5.33 19.12
N SER A 226 -17.00 -5.23 20.17
CA SER A 226 -16.72 -6.34 21.11
C SER A 226 -17.96 -6.80 21.89
N ASP A 227 -18.97 -5.95 22.02
CA ASP A 227 -20.23 -6.19 22.72
C ASP A 227 -21.30 -6.91 21.85
N ILE A 228 -20.99 -7.15 20.58
CA ILE A 228 -21.87 -7.85 19.65
C ILE A 228 -21.34 -9.27 19.40
N THR A 229 -22.09 -10.25 19.82
CA THR A 229 -21.83 -11.69 19.65
C THR A 229 -22.90 -12.34 18.77
#